data_b210698155aeaa3e70b7241894b7a06c
#
_entry.id   b210698155aeaa3e70b7241894b7a06c
#
_cell.length_a   1.000
_cell.length_b   1.000
_cell.length_c   1.000
_cell.angle_alpha   90.00
_cell.angle_beta   90.00
_cell.angle_gamma   90.00
#
_symmetry.space_group_name_H-M   'P 1'
#
loop_
_entity.id
_entity.type
_entity.pdbx_description
1 polymer ?
#
loop_
_entity_poly.entity_id
_entity_poly.type
_entity_poly.pdbx_seq_one_letter_code
_entity_poly.pdbx_strand_id
1 'polypeptide(L)'
;MNEPVRVACVQAEPVVLDRERTLDKLAALTADAKAAGAALVVFPETFLPAYPSSSWAKYLAGWADPRAKGAFAMLARESVEVPGPSADRLAEIARENEVWLVTGVNERDPANPGTLYNSLLYHSPDGELAVHHRKLVPTNHERLVWGQGDGGGLRALQTPIGRIGGLICWENYMPLARFSLYESGVEIYIASTADDGDAWQATLVHIARESRAFVVAPAHFQRAASYPDEFPLKDELAGMDVLGRGGSAILAPDGSYLAGPLYDAEGILYADLDPRRLDEERQRFDPAGHYHRPDVLELKVTPRKGVR
;
A
#
# COMPACT_ATOMS: atom_id res chain seq x y z
N MET A 1 6.05 15.71 13.13
CA MET A 1 7.50 15.39 12.84
C MET A 1 8.36 16.50 13.42
N ASN A 2 9.40 16.20 14.19
CA ASN A 2 10.25 17.23 14.84
C ASN A 2 11.70 17.21 14.32
N GLU A 3 12.14 16.10 13.80
CA GLU A 3 13.49 15.88 13.26
C GLU A 3 13.40 15.16 11.91
N PRO A 4 14.44 15.22 11.06
CA PRO A 4 14.48 14.46 9.82
C PRO A 4 14.31 12.96 10.06
N VAL A 5 13.47 12.33 9.25
CA VAL A 5 13.17 10.90 9.35
C VAL A 5 13.57 10.20 8.06
N ARG A 6 14.43 9.19 8.20
CA ARG A 6 14.78 8.34 7.05
C ARG A 6 13.69 7.31 6.79
N VAL A 7 13.23 7.23 5.54
CA VAL A 7 12.23 6.28 5.10
C VAL A 7 12.76 5.37 3.99
N ALA A 8 12.23 4.16 3.93
CA ALA A 8 12.49 3.18 2.88
C ALA A 8 11.21 2.86 2.11
N CYS A 9 11.25 3.04 0.81
CA CYS A 9 10.20 2.69 -0.13
C CYS A 9 10.66 1.46 -0.93
N VAL A 10 10.07 0.31 -0.65
CA VAL A 10 10.51 -0.97 -1.22
C VAL A 10 9.80 -1.21 -2.55
N GLN A 11 10.58 -1.51 -3.58
CA GLN A 11 10.11 -2.09 -4.83
C GLN A 11 10.72 -3.47 -4.98
N ALA A 12 9.93 -4.49 -4.79
CA ALA A 12 10.38 -5.87 -4.88
C ALA A 12 9.28 -6.77 -5.44
N GLU A 13 9.69 -7.86 -6.07
CA GLU A 13 8.79 -8.91 -6.49
C GLU A 13 8.48 -9.83 -5.29
N PRO A 14 7.22 -10.16 -5.00
CA PRO A 14 6.93 -11.20 -4.02
C PRO A 14 7.41 -12.57 -4.54
N VAL A 15 7.56 -13.56 -3.67
CA VAL A 15 7.56 -14.94 -4.11
C VAL A 15 6.11 -15.29 -4.44
N VAL A 16 5.76 -15.19 -5.71
CA VAL A 16 4.37 -15.15 -6.19
C VAL A 16 3.56 -16.36 -5.70
N LEU A 17 2.45 -16.10 -4.98
CA LEU A 17 1.55 -17.11 -4.42
C LEU A 17 2.25 -18.08 -3.43
N ASP A 18 3.29 -17.61 -2.76
CA ASP A 18 3.97 -18.30 -1.65
C ASP A 18 4.14 -17.29 -0.51
N ARG A 19 3.20 -17.31 0.42
CA ARG A 19 3.11 -16.37 1.53
C ARG A 19 4.32 -16.47 2.46
N GLU A 20 4.72 -17.67 2.82
CA GLU A 20 5.79 -17.89 3.79
C GLU A 20 7.14 -17.39 3.25
N ARG A 21 7.48 -17.77 2.00
CA ARG A 21 8.72 -17.27 1.38
C ARG A 21 8.68 -15.76 1.10
N THR A 22 7.49 -15.19 0.86
CA THR A 22 7.35 -13.74 0.73
C THR A 22 7.56 -13.04 2.07
N LEU A 23 7.08 -13.63 3.20
CA LEU A 23 7.36 -13.12 4.55
C LEU A 23 8.87 -13.16 4.87
N ASP A 24 9.57 -14.23 4.51
CA ASP A 24 11.03 -14.32 4.68
C ASP A 24 11.75 -13.23 3.88
N LYS A 25 11.35 -13.02 2.61
CA LYS A 25 11.90 -11.95 1.77
C LYS A 25 11.61 -10.57 2.35
N LEU A 26 10.40 -10.34 2.83
CA LEU A 26 9.98 -9.08 3.48
C LEU A 26 10.81 -8.82 4.74
N ALA A 27 11.06 -9.84 5.57
CA ALA A 27 11.89 -9.72 6.74
C ALA A 27 13.33 -9.30 6.39
N ALA A 28 13.94 -9.94 5.38
CA ALA A 28 15.28 -9.60 4.91
C ALA A 28 15.36 -8.15 4.39
N LEU A 29 14.41 -7.74 3.53
CA LEU A 29 14.35 -6.38 2.99
C LEU A 29 14.10 -5.33 4.10
N THR A 30 13.32 -5.68 5.14
CA THR A 30 13.10 -4.79 6.30
C THR A 30 14.38 -4.64 7.12
N ALA A 31 15.14 -5.73 7.32
CA ALA A 31 16.44 -5.67 8.01
C ALA A 31 17.46 -4.84 7.23
N ASP A 32 17.51 -4.97 5.89
CA ASP A 32 18.38 -4.14 5.05
C ASP A 32 18.00 -2.65 5.15
N ALA A 33 16.69 -2.35 5.14
CA ALA A 33 16.20 -0.99 5.31
C ALA A 33 16.56 -0.41 6.68
N LYS A 34 16.43 -1.20 7.77
CA LYS A 34 16.85 -0.82 9.12
C LYS A 34 18.35 -0.56 9.17
N ALA A 35 19.15 -1.45 8.58
CA ALA A 35 20.62 -1.29 8.53
C ALA A 35 21.04 0.01 7.80
N ALA A 36 20.23 0.47 6.82
CA ALA A 36 20.40 1.76 6.18
C ALA A 36 19.84 2.94 7.00
N GLY A 37 19.31 2.71 8.19
CA GLY A 37 18.81 3.74 9.11
C GLY A 37 17.36 4.13 8.94
N ALA A 38 16.56 3.37 8.17
CA ALA A 38 15.14 3.67 8.01
C ALA A 38 14.35 3.47 9.31
N ALA A 39 13.48 4.43 9.63
CA ALA A 39 12.51 4.37 10.73
C ALA A 39 11.10 3.96 10.24
N LEU A 40 10.85 4.07 8.94
CA LEU A 40 9.63 3.64 8.25
C LEU A 40 10.02 2.83 7.03
N VAL A 41 9.42 1.65 6.88
CA VAL A 41 9.57 0.78 5.71
C VAL A 41 8.20 0.51 5.11
N VAL A 42 8.06 0.77 3.81
CA VAL A 42 6.76 0.67 3.12
C VAL A 42 6.87 -0.29 1.93
N PHE A 43 5.99 -1.29 1.91
CA PHE A 43 5.86 -2.28 0.85
C PHE A 43 4.68 -1.98 -0.08
N PRO A 44 4.70 -2.51 -1.32
CA PRO A 44 3.64 -2.28 -2.31
C PRO A 44 2.26 -2.80 -1.90
N GLU A 45 1.24 -2.36 -2.65
CA GLU A 45 -0.12 -2.89 -2.63
C GLU A 45 -0.10 -4.42 -2.77
N THR A 46 -0.78 -5.15 -1.87
CA THR A 46 -0.87 -6.62 -1.89
C THR A 46 0.44 -7.36 -2.18
N PHE A 47 1.54 -6.89 -1.60
CA PHE A 47 2.84 -7.56 -1.69
C PHE A 47 2.74 -9.03 -1.21
N LEU A 48 1.88 -9.30 -0.23
CA LEU A 48 1.55 -10.64 0.25
C LEU A 48 0.17 -11.07 -0.28
N PRO A 49 0.07 -12.19 -1.02
CA PRO A 49 1.15 -13.01 -1.59
C PRO A 49 1.54 -12.58 -3.01
N ALA A 50 0.76 -11.69 -3.65
CA ALA A 50 0.96 -11.06 -4.96
C ALA A 50 -0.25 -10.20 -5.35
N TYR A 51 -0.06 -9.24 -6.25
CA TYR A 51 -1.15 -8.51 -6.88
C TYR A 51 -1.84 -9.37 -7.95
N PRO A 52 -3.18 -9.47 -7.95
CA PRO A 52 -3.94 -10.17 -8.99
C PRO A 52 -3.98 -9.35 -10.28
N SER A 53 -2.92 -9.43 -11.07
CA SER A 53 -2.80 -8.69 -12.33
C SER A 53 -4.02 -8.88 -13.23
N SER A 54 -4.44 -7.81 -13.91
CA SER A 54 -5.52 -7.82 -14.91
C SER A 54 -5.28 -8.86 -16.01
N SER A 55 -4.04 -9.25 -16.26
CA SER A 55 -3.65 -10.25 -17.26
C SER A 55 -4.35 -11.59 -17.02
N TRP A 56 -4.56 -11.99 -15.76
CA TRP A 56 -5.24 -13.21 -15.41
C TRP A 56 -6.53 -13.02 -14.60
N ALA A 57 -6.59 -11.99 -13.72
CA ALA A 57 -7.74 -11.82 -12.82
C ALA A 57 -9.06 -11.58 -13.56
N LYS A 58 -9.03 -11.01 -14.76
CA LYS A 58 -10.21 -10.86 -15.63
C LYS A 58 -10.90 -12.20 -15.96
N TYR A 59 -10.15 -13.31 -15.98
CA TYR A 59 -10.70 -14.64 -16.25
C TYR A 59 -11.46 -15.22 -15.06
N LEU A 60 -11.37 -14.63 -13.87
CA LEU A 60 -12.18 -15.01 -12.71
C LEU A 60 -13.67 -14.79 -12.92
N ALA A 61 -14.07 -14.01 -13.93
CA ALA A 61 -15.46 -13.90 -14.39
C ALA A 61 -16.01 -15.19 -15.02
N GLY A 62 -15.15 -16.18 -15.30
CA GLY A 62 -15.53 -17.47 -15.87
C GLY A 62 -16.30 -18.34 -14.87
N TRP A 63 -17.63 -18.19 -14.82
CA TRP A 63 -18.51 -18.82 -13.82
C TRP A 63 -18.31 -20.32 -13.61
N ALA A 64 -18.10 -21.06 -14.68
CA ALA A 64 -17.92 -22.52 -14.64
C ALA A 64 -16.47 -22.97 -14.94
N ASP A 65 -15.54 -22.05 -15.17
CA ASP A 65 -14.14 -22.40 -15.49
C ASP A 65 -13.41 -22.94 -14.26
N PRO A 66 -12.96 -24.21 -14.27
CA PRO A 66 -12.19 -24.80 -13.17
C PRO A 66 -10.88 -24.06 -12.92
N ARG A 67 -10.26 -23.46 -13.96
CA ARG A 67 -9.02 -22.71 -13.85
C ARG A 67 -9.24 -21.41 -13.07
N ALA A 68 -10.35 -20.70 -13.34
CA ALA A 68 -10.74 -19.52 -12.57
C ALA A 68 -10.93 -19.82 -11.09
N LYS A 69 -11.66 -20.92 -10.78
CA LYS A 69 -11.86 -21.38 -9.41
C LYS A 69 -10.55 -21.78 -8.73
N GLY A 70 -9.68 -22.49 -9.46
CA GLY A 70 -8.37 -22.89 -8.97
C GLY A 70 -7.44 -21.72 -8.66
N ALA A 71 -7.39 -20.72 -9.56
CA ALA A 71 -6.60 -19.52 -9.37
C ALA A 71 -7.05 -18.69 -8.15
N PHE A 72 -8.37 -18.49 -8.01
CA PHE A 72 -8.93 -17.83 -6.82
C PHE A 72 -8.62 -18.62 -5.53
N ALA A 73 -8.79 -19.93 -5.55
CA ALA A 73 -8.53 -20.78 -4.39
C ALA A 73 -7.05 -20.75 -3.98
N MET A 74 -6.13 -20.67 -4.94
CA MET A 74 -4.69 -20.52 -4.67
C MET A 74 -4.39 -19.17 -4.02
N LEU A 75 -4.89 -18.07 -4.58
CA LEU A 75 -4.77 -16.75 -3.99
C LEU A 75 -5.36 -16.69 -2.58
N ALA A 76 -6.57 -17.24 -2.37
CA ALA A 76 -7.25 -17.23 -1.08
C ALA A 76 -6.51 -18.02 0.01
N ARG A 77 -5.87 -19.14 -0.34
CA ARG A 77 -5.06 -19.93 0.61
C ARG A 77 -3.81 -19.20 1.06
N GLU A 78 -3.20 -18.45 0.14
CA GLU A 78 -1.98 -17.69 0.41
C GLU A 78 -2.27 -16.29 0.97
N SER A 79 -3.54 -15.87 1.05
CA SER A 79 -3.94 -14.59 1.65
C SER A 79 -3.75 -14.59 3.17
N VAL A 80 -3.60 -13.40 3.72
CA VAL A 80 -3.31 -13.15 5.15
C VAL A 80 -4.61 -13.01 5.93
N GLU A 81 -4.81 -13.81 6.96
CA GLU A 81 -5.89 -13.58 7.93
C GLU A 81 -5.46 -12.53 8.97
N VAL A 82 -6.38 -11.61 9.30
CA VAL A 82 -6.14 -10.53 10.28
C VAL A 82 -7.32 -10.53 11.28
N PRO A 83 -7.05 -10.92 12.57
CA PRO A 83 -5.80 -11.43 13.11
C PRO A 83 -5.45 -12.85 12.61
N GLY A 84 -4.18 -13.19 12.63
CA GLY A 84 -3.70 -14.52 12.26
C GLY A 84 -2.17 -14.61 12.18
N PRO A 85 -1.62 -15.84 12.02
CA PRO A 85 -0.17 -16.07 12.16
C PRO A 85 0.71 -15.21 11.25
N SER A 86 0.28 -14.94 10.01
CA SER A 86 1.07 -14.10 9.10
C SER A 86 1.01 -12.62 9.49
N ALA A 87 -0.11 -12.13 10.04
CA ALA A 87 -0.20 -10.78 10.61
C ALA A 87 0.68 -10.67 11.86
N ASP A 88 0.71 -11.72 12.71
CA ASP A 88 1.59 -11.78 13.88
C ASP A 88 3.07 -11.78 13.46
N ARG A 89 3.43 -12.48 12.37
CA ARG A 89 4.81 -12.46 11.84
C ARG A 89 5.20 -11.08 11.31
N LEU A 90 4.30 -10.33 10.66
CA LEU A 90 4.55 -8.93 10.29
C LEU A 90 4.80 -8.03 11.51
N ALA A 91 4.02 -8.24 12.56
CA ALA A 91 4.21 -7.55 13.85
C ALA A 91 5.58 -7.87 14.49
N GLU A 92 6.02 -9.12 14.44
CA GLU A 92 7.34 -9.55 14.89
C GLU A 92 8.47 -8.88 14.08
N ILE A 93 8.35 -8.88 12.73
CA ILE A 93 9.34 -8.25 11.84
C ILE A 93 9.48 -6.76 12.16
N ALA A 94 8.36 -6.05 12.38
CA ALA A 94 8.39 -4.64 12.77
C ALA A 94 9.13 -4.44 14.10
N ARG A 95 8.85 -5.30 15.11
CA ARG A 95 9.47 -5.25 16.44
C ARG A 95 10.94 -5.64 16.41
N GLU A 96 11.32 -6.72 15.72
CA GLU A 96 12.71 -7.17 15.59
C GLU A 96 13.62 -6.11 14.98
N ASN A 97 13.08 -5.29 14.07
CA ASN A 97 13.81 -4.22 13.39
C ASN A 97 13.55 -2.83 13.98
N GLU A 98 12.65 -2.71 14.98
CA GLU A 98 12.29 -1.42 15.60
C GLU A 98 11.91 -0.36 14.55
N VAL A 99 11.05 -0.71 13.58
CA VAL A 99 10.61 0.19 12.51
C VAL A 99 9.08 0.26 12.45
N TRP A 100 8.56 1.36 11.96
CA TRP A 100 7.21 1.39 11.41
C TRP A 100 7.21 0.60 10.12
N LEU A 101 6.39 -0.44 10.05
CA LEU A 101 6.27 -1.32 8.89
C LEU A 101 4.88 -1.18 8.28
N VAL A 102 4.80 -0.77 7.02
CA VAL A 102 3.54 -0.70 6.28
C VAL A 102 3.56 -1.71 5.14
N THR A 103 2.62 -2.64 5.18
CA THR A 103 2.59 -3.77 4.23
C THR A 103 1.23 -3.88 3.55
N GLY A 104 1.24 -3.94 2.22
CA GLY A 104 0.06 -4.30 1.43
C GLY A 104 -0.15 -5.81 1.43
N VAL A 105 -1.37 -6.25 1.72
CA VAL A 105 -1.73 -7.68 1.79
C VAL A 105 -3.04 -7.97 1.05
N ASN A 106 -3.13 -9.16 0.42
CA ASN A 106 -4.42 -9.79 0.20
C ASN A 106 -4.89 -10.32 1.55
N GLU A 107 -5.92 -9.73 2.11
CA GLU A 107 -6.49 -10.17 3.36
C GLU A 107 -7.62 -11.16 3.12
N ARG A 108 -7.64 -12.24 3.87
CA ARG A 108 -8.75 -13.20 3.90
C ARG A 108 -9.58 -12.96 5.16
N ASP A 109 -10.88 -12.79 5.00
CA ASP A 109 -11.78 -12.63 6.14
C ASP A 109 -11.88 -13.96 6.92
N PRO A 110 -11.44 -14.04 8.19
CA PRO A 110 -11.50 -15.27 8.95
C PRO A 110 -12.93 -15.74 9.25
N ALA A 111 -13.89 -14.82 9.31
CA ALA A 111 -15.30 -15.14 9.52
C ALA A 111 -16.00 -15.59 8.23
N ASN A 112 -15.53 -15.09 7.08
CA ASN A 112 -16.10 -15.36 5.75
C ASN A 112 -14.98 -15.72 4.78
N PRO A 113 -14.41 -16.94 4.84
CA PRO A 113 -13.15 -17.29 4.15
C PRO A 113 -13.22 -17.29 2.61
N GLY A 114 -14.39 -17.10 2.03
CA GLY A 114 -14.58 -16.83 0.61
C GLY A 114 -14.49 -15.34 0.23
N THR A 115 -14.31 -14.45 1.21
CA THR A 115 -14.19 -13.00 0.99
C THR A 115 -12.74 -12.57 1.22
N LEU A 116 -12.19 -11.88 0.21
CA LEU A 116 -10.87 -11.28 0.29
C LEU A 116 -10.98 -9.75 0.29
N TYR A 117 -9.99 -9.08 0.84
CA TYR A 117 -9.83 -7.63 0.81
C TYR A 117 -8.41 -7.25 0.38
N ASN A 118 -8.28 -6.07 -0.18
CA ASN A 118 -7.00 -5.42 -0.40
C ASN A 118 -6.74 -4.49 0.78
N SER A 119 -5.69 -4.76 1.55
CA SER A 119 -5.48 -4.08 2.83
C SER A 119 -4.07 -3.55 2.99
N LEU A 120 -3.93 -2.41 3.70
CA LEU A 120 -2.69 -1.92 4.27
C LEU A 120 -2.68 -2.14 5.78
N LEU A 121 -1.64 -2.81 6.26
CA LEU A 121 -1.40 -3.04 7.68
C LEU A 121 -0.22 -2.17 8.14
N TYR A 122 -0.43 -1.40 9.21
CA TYR A 122 0.60 -0.55 9.81
C TYR A 122 0.99 -1.13 11.16
N HIS A 123 2.20 -1.67 11.25
CA HIS A 123 2.74 -2.19 12.50
C HIS A 123 3.72 -1.18 13.11
N SER A 124 3.57 -0.94 14.43
CA SER A 124 4.48 -0.09 15.20
C SER A 124 5.82 -0.80 15.46
N PRO A 125 6.86 -0.06 15.87
CA PRO A 125 8.12 -0.66 16.34
C PRO A 125 7.99 -1.63 17.52
N ASP A 126 6.87 -1.57 18.25
CA ASP A 126 6.54 -2.50 19.33
C ASP A 126 5.79 -3.75 18.87
N GLY A 127 5.47 -3.83 17.55
CA GLY A 127 4.71 -4.92 16.95
C GLY A 127 3.18 -4.78 17.10
N GLU A 128 2.67 -3.59 17.44
CA GLU A 128 1.23 -3.36 17.49
C GLU A 128 0.66 -3.11 16.09
N LEU A 129 -0.45 -3.73 15.73
CA LEU A 129 -1.23 -3.37 14.54
C LEU A 129 -1.99 -2.06 14.81
N ALA A 130 -1.37 -0.93 14.47
CA ALA A 130 -1.87 0.40 14.77
C ALA A 130 -2.94 0.90 13.79
N VAL A 131 -2.87 0.49 12.52
CA VAL A 131 -3.89 0.78 11.50
C VAL A 131 -4.11 -0.46 10.63
N HIS A 132 -5.38 -0.75 10.40
CA HIS A 132 -5.85 -1.75 9.45
C HIS A 132 -6.78 -1.03 8.47
N HIS A 133 -6.29 -0.75 7.26
CA HIS A 133 -7.05 -0.09 6.21
C HIS A 133 -7.37 -1.06 5.08
N ARG A 134 -8.65 -1.28 4.82
CA ARG A 134 -9.16 -2.02 3.66
C ARG A 134 -9.52 -1.05 2.55
N LYS A 135 -9.03 -1.28 1.32
CA LYS A 135 -9.37 -0.46 0.14
C LYS A 135 -10.87 -0.27 0.00
N LEU A 136 -11.32 0.98 -0.04
CA LEU A 136 -12.76 1.30 -0.04
C LEU A 136 -13.48 0.68 -1.23
N VAL A 137 -12.90 0.79 -2.42
CA VAL A 137 -13.48 0.28 -3.66
C VAL A 137 -12.41 -0.37 -4.52
N PRO A 138 -12.49 -1.68 -4.76
CA PRO A 138 -11.62 -2.36 -5.72
C PRO A 138 -11.80 -1.81 -7.14
N THR A 139 -10.71 -1.76 -7.91
CA THR A 139 -10.66 -1.15 -9.24
C THR A 139 -10.91 -2.20 -10.32
N ASN A 140 -11.85 -1.94 -11.25
CA ASN A 140 -12.10 -2.75 -12.44
C ASN A 140 -12.12 -4.27 -12.15
N HIS A 141 -11.12 -5.05 -12.66
CA HIS A 141 -11.00 -6.51 -12.50
C HIS A 141 -10.80 -6.93 -11.04
N GLU A 142 -10.27 -6.07 -10.19
CA GLU A 142 -10.11 -6.31 -8.75
C GLU A 142 -11.46 -6.62 -8.06
N ARG A 143 -12.58 -6.13 -8.62
CA ARG A 143 -13.94 -6.42 -8.12
C ARG A 143 -14.33 -7.89 -8.22
N LEU A 144 -13.60 -8.68 -9.02
CA LEU A 144 -13.78 -10.13 -9.08
C LEU A 144 -13.04 -10.85 -7.96
N VAL A 145 -12.15 -10.14 -7.25
CA VAL A 145 -11.28 -10.68 -6.20
C VAL A 145 -11.69 -10.17 -4.84
N TRP A 146 -11.86 -8.85 -4.69
CA TRP A 146 -11.96 -8.19 -3.39
C TRP A 146 -13.32 -7.57 -3.11
N GLY A 147 -13.71 -7.65 -1.83
CA GLY A 147 -14.80 -6.89 -1.26
C GLY A 147 -14.44 -5.42 -1.04
N GLN A 148 -15.44 -4.60 -0.77
CA GLN A 148 -15.29 -3.19 -0.40
C GLN A 148 -14.85 -3.07 1.05
N GLY A 149 -13.88 -2.17 1.31
CA GLY A 149 -13.46 -1.79 2.64
C GLY A 149 -14.43 -0.83 3.34
N ASP A 150 -14.04 -0.42 4.52
CA ASP A 150 -14.76 0.56 5.33
C ASP A 150 -13.92 1.82 5.61
N GLY A 151 -14.52 2.80 6.25
CA GLY A 151 -13.86 4.08 6.55
C GLY A 151 -12.96 4.08 7.79
N GLY A 152 -12.72 2.93 8.44
CA GLY A 152 -11.98 2.86 9.71
C GLY A 152 -10.52 3.31 9.61
N GLY A 153 -9.89 3.07 8.46
CA GLY A 153 -8.50 3.46 8.18
C GLY A 153 -8.31 4.86 7.58
N LEU A 154 -9.39 5.61 7.32
CA LEU A 154 -9.32 6.93 6.68
C LEU A 154 -8.90 8.04 7.67
N ARG A 155 -7.76 7.87 8.29
CA ARG A 155 -7.18 8.84 9.23
C ARG A 155 -5.65 8.72 9.25
N ALA A 156 -4.96 9.82 9.52
CA ALA A 156 -3.55 9.78 9.83
C ALA A 156 -3.32 9.36 11.29
N LEU A 157 -2.41 8.42 11.48
CA LEU A 157 -1.97 7.94 12.80
C LEU A 157 -0.86 8.86 13.33
N GLN A 158 -1.02 9.38 14.55
CA GLN A 158 0.05 10.11 15.23
C GLN A 158 1.14 9.15 15.68
N THR A 159 2.37 9.39 15.27
CA THR A 159 3.54 8.59 15.65
C THR A 159 4.71 9.49 16.07
N PRO A 160 5.76 8.95 16.71
CA PRO A 160 6.99 9.73 17.00
C PRO A 160 7.68 10.28 15.73
N ILE A 161 7.52 9.61 14.59
CA ILE A 161 8.15 10.00 13.32
C ILE A 161 7.25 10.89 12.43
N GLY A 162 6.09 11.32 12.94
CA GLY A 162 5.12 12.15 12.24
C GLY A 162 3.75 11.49 12.10
N ARG A 163 2.80 12.18 11.49
CA ARG A 163 1.47 11.64 11.21
C ARG A 163 1.47 10.89 9.89
N ILE A 164 1.27 9.56 9.97
CA ILE A 164 1.33 8.63 8.83
C ILE A 164 -0.09 8.22 8.45
N GLY A 165 -0.43 8.33 7.19
CA GLY A 165 -1.70 7.83 6.64
C GLY A 165 -1.57 7.60 5.15
N GLY A 166 -2.51 6.86 4.55
CA GLY A 166 -2.39 6.58 3.12
C GLY A 166 -3.61 5.90 2.53
N LEU A 167 -3.62 5.82 1.23
CA LEU A 167 -4.64 5.19 0.40
C LEU A 167 -4.00 4.21 -0.59
N ILE A 168 -4.79 3.25 -1.04
CA ILE A 168 -4.33 2.17 -1.91
C ILE A 168 -4.65 2.49 -3.38
N CYS A 169 -3.63 2.66 -4.22
CA CYS A 169 -3.74 2.71 -5.68
C CYS A 169 -4.79 3.75 -6.15
N TRP A 170 -5.73 3.37 -6.97
CA TRP A 170 -6.78 4.25 -7.51
C TRP A 170 -7.79 4.78 -6.47
N GLU A 171 -7.75 4.29 -5.25
CA GLU A 171 -8.44 4.94 -4.13
C GLU A 171 -7.97 6.40 -3.97
N ASN A 172 -6.73 6.68 -4.37
CA ASN A 172 -6.16 8.02 -4.45
C ASN A 172 -6.86 8.96 -5.44
N TYR A 173 -7.70 8.44 -6.34
CA TYR A 173 -8.57 9.27 -7.20
C TYR A 173 -9.90 9.65 -6.52
N MET A 174 -10.14 9.23 -5.29
CA MET A 174 -11.31 9.64 -4.49
C MET A 174 -10.99 10.93 -3.70
N PRO A 175 -11.46 12.13 -4.12
CA PRO A 175 -11.05 13.40 -3.49
C PRO A 175 -11.41 13.47 -2.01
N LEU A 176 -12.57 12.93 -1.62
CA LEU A 176 -13.02 12.94 -0.22
C LEU A 176 -12.19 12.00 0.67
N ALA A 177 -11.70 10.86 0.12
CA ALA A 177 -10.81 9.97 0.85
C ALA A 177 -9.45 10.63 1.08
N ARG A 178 -8.88 11.34 0.08
CA ARG A 178 -7.67 12.13 0.29
C ARG A 178 -7.89 13.23 1.33
N PHE A 179 -9.00 13.96 1.22
CA PHE A 179 -9.27 15.06 2.13
C PHE A 179 -9.42 14.61 3.59
N SER A 180 -9.94 13.40 3.85
CA SER A 180 -10.01 12.85 5.22
C SER A 180 -8.61 12.71 5.85
N LEU A 181 -7.60 12.35 5.05
CA LEU A 181 -6.22 12.29 5.52
C LEU A 181 -5.63 13.69 5.74
N TYR A 182 -5.96 14.66 4.88
CA TYR A 182 -5.50 16.04 5.02
C TYR A 182 -6.08 16.66 6.30
N GLU A 183 -7.37 16.49 6.53
CA GLU A 183 -8.08 16.98 7.73
C GLU A 183 -7.53 16.34 9.02
N SER A 184 -7.09 15.09 8.96
CA SER A 184 -6.39 14.44 10.08
C SER A 184 -4.90 14.82 10.18
N GLY A 185 -4.43 15.72 9.32
CA GLY A 185 -3.11 16.35 9.37
C GLY A 185 -1.95 15.47 8.95
N VAL A 186 -2.14 14.63 7.93
CA VAL A 186 -1.08 13.76 7.40
C VAL A 186 0.22 14.52 7.09
N GLU A 187 1.35 13.94 7.46
CA GLU A 187 2.70 14.45 7.20
C GLU A 187 3.50 13.53 6.29
N ILE A 188 3.26 12.21 6.40
CA ILE A 188 3.81 11.18 5.53
C ILE A 188 2.63 10.43 4.91
N TYR A 189 2.39 10.67 3.64
CA TYR A 189 1.31 10.09 2.86
C TYR A 189 1.80 8.84 2.13
N ILE A 190 1.17 7.71 2.38
CA ILE A 190 1.50 6.43 1.73
C ILE A 190 0.55 6.21 0.56
N ALA A 191 1.12 5.94 -0.62
CA ALA A 191 0.40 5.69 -1.86
C ALA A 191 0.86 4.38 -2.52
N SER A 192 0.68 3.26 -1.79
CA SER A 192 1.02 1.92 -2.31
C SER A 192 0.15 1.57 -3.51
N THR A 193 0.77 1.04 -4.57
CA THR A 193 0.08 0.84 -5.85
C THR A 193 0.57 -0.38 -6.63
N ALA A 194 -0.29 -0.84 -7.56
CA ALA A 194 0.07 -1.69 -8.68
C ALA A 194 -0.01 -0.95 -10.03
N ASP A 195 -0.38 0.34 -10.04
CA ASP A 195 -0.38 1.19 -11.23
C ASP A 195 1.06 1.61 -11.56
N ASP A 196 1.53 1.25 -12.75
CA ASP A 196 2.87 1.52 -13.27
C ASP A 196 2.87 2.51 -14.45
N GLY A 197 1.73 3.16 -14.69
CA GLY A 197 1.54 4.13 -15.78
C GLY A 197 2.16 5.50 -15.51
N ASP A 198 2.55 6.20 -16.58
CA ASP A 198 3.14 7.55 -16.47
C ASP A 198 2.15 8.56 -15.83
N ALA A 199 0.84 8.38 -16.02
CA ALA A 199 -0.18 9.20 -15.39
C ALA A 199 -0.18 9.09 -13.86
N TRP A 200 0.25 7.94 -13.32
CA TRP A 200 0.38 7.75 -11.88
C TRP A 200 1.43 8.66 -11.27
N GLN A 201 2.56 8.87 -11.95
CA GLN A 201 3.59 9.80 -11.47
C GLN A 201 3.07 11.24 -11.38
N ALA A 202 2.26 11.68 -12.35
CA ALA A 202 1.60 12.99 -12.27
C ALA A 202 0.62 13.07 -11.10
N THR A 203 -0.07 11.97 -10.79
CA THR A 203 -0.97 11.86 -9.63
C THR A 203 -0.20 11.98 -8.31
N LEU A 204 0.96 11.32 -8.17
CA LEU A 204 1.81 11.45 -6.98
C LEU A 204 2.28 12.89 -6.75
N VAL A 205 2.72 13.57 -7.81
CA VAL A 205 3.08 15.00 -7.76
C VAL A 205 1.89 15.85 -7.32
N HIS A 206 0.69 15.57 -7.86
CA HIS A 206 -0.53 16.27 -7.45
C HIS A 206 -0.85 16.04 -5.97
N ILE A 207 -0.81 14.79 -5.50
CA ILE A 207 -1.08 14.46 -4.09
C ILE A 207 -0.11 15.19 -3.16
N ALA A 208 1.20 15.16 -3.44
CA ALA A 208 2.19 15.85 -2.64
C ALA A 208 1.90 17.35 -2.53
N ARG A 209 1.57 17.99 -3.65
CA ARG A 209 1.25 19.44 -3.73
C ARG A 209 -0.10 19.79 -3.14
N GLU A 210 -1.09 18.93 -3.24
CA GLU A 210 -2.43 19.13 -2.67
C GLU A 210 -2.41 18.92 -1.14
N SER A 211 -1.76 17.86 -0.66
CA SER A 211 -1.71 17.51 0.76
C SER A 211 -0.69 18.34 1.57
N ARG A 212 0.35 18.89 0.90
CA ARG A 212 1.54 19.45 1.53
C ARG A 212 2.20 18.44 2.51
N ALA A 213 2.22 17.18 2.10
CA ALA A 213 2.85 16.08 2.82
C ALA A 213 3.96 15.45 1.96
N PHE A 214 4.88 14.74 2.60
CA PHE A 214 5.75 13.82 1.89
C PHE A 214 4.94 12.65 1.36
N VAL A 215 5.25 12.16 0.17
CA VAL A 215 4.59 10.99 -0.41
C VAL A 215 5.59 9.84 -0.53
N VAL A 216 5.25 8.69 0.04
CA VAL A 216 6.00 7.44 -0.09
C VAL A 216 5.13 6.47 -0.90
N ALA A 217 5.52 6.19 -2.12
CA ALA A 217 4.71 5.48 -3.09
C ALA A 217 5.43 4.21 -3.61
N PRO A 218 5.39 3.09 -2.87
CA PRO A 218 5.90 1.83 -3.39
C PRO A 218 4.96 1.29 -4.47
N ALA A 219 5.55 0.84 -5.57
CA ALA A 219 4.86 0.26 -6.70
C ALA A 219 5.26 -1.20 -6.91
N HIS A 220 4.35 -1.98 -7.47
CA HIS A 220 4.58 -3.38 -7.76
C HIS A 220 5.60 -3.56 -8.89
N PHE A 221 6.59 -4.41 -8.65
CA PHE A 221 7.41 -5.01 -9.69
C PHE A 221 7.08 -6.51 -9.74
N GLN A 222 6.69 -7.02 -10.91
CA GLN A 222 6.25 -8.40 -11.04
C GLN A 222 6.45 -8.91 -12.46
N ARG A 223 7.03 -10.12 -12.60
CA ARG A 223 7.23 -10.79 -13.88
C ARG A 223 6.25 -11.96 -14.05
N ALA A 224 5.87 -12.22 -15.30
CA ALA A 224 5.01 -13.35 -15.64
C ALA A 224 5.69 -14.69 -15.31
N ALA A 225 7.00 -14.77 -15.49
CA ALA A 225 7.81 -15.97 -15.22
C ALA A 225 7.83 -16.38 -13.74
N SER A 226 7.54 -15.45 -12.82
CA SER A 226 7.55 -15.70 -11.37
C SER A 226 6.32 -16.44 -10.85
N TYR A 227 5.29 -16.61 -11.67
CA TYR A 227 4.15 -17.45 -11.31
C TYR A 227 4.55 -18.92 -11.29
N PRO A 228 4.10 -19.70 -10.29
CA PRO A 228 4.41 -21.14 -10.20
C PRO A 228 3.82 -21.91 -11.39
N ASP A 229 4.43 -23.07 -11.72
CA ASP A 229 4.01 -23.88 -12.87
C ASP A 229 2.60 -24.44 -12.72
N GLU A 230 2.18 -24.71 -11.49
CA GLU A 230 0.85 -25.19 -11.15
C GLU A 230 -0.22 -24.10 -11.12
N PHE A 231 0.11 -22.82 -11.39
CA PHE A 231 -0.88 -21.74 -11.42
C PHE A 231 -1.91 -21.99 -12.53
N PRO A 232 -3.20 -22.12 -12.20
CA PRO A 232 -4.21 -22.61 -13.19
C PRO A 232 -4.44 -21.68 -14.40
N LEU A 233 -4.07 -20.42 -14.29
CA LEU A 233 -4.18 -19.41 -15.37
C LEU A 233 -2.81 -19.01 -15.92
N LYS A 234 -1.77 -19.84 -15.74
CA LYS A 234 -0.41 -19.54 -16.21
C LYS A 234 -0.34 -19.34 -17.73
N ASP A 235 -1.12 -20.11 -18.50
CA ASP A 235 -1.16 -19.99 -19.95
C ASP A 235 -1.64 -18.60 -20.42
N GLU A 236 -2.43 -17.91 -19.61
CA GLU A 236 -2.91 -16.56 -19.91
C GLU A 236 -1.79 -15.49 -19.78
N LEU A 237 -0.66 -15.87 -19.19
CA LEU A 237 0.54 -15.05 -19.06
C LEU A 237 1.58 -15.32 -20.16
N ALA A 238 1.31 -16.26 -21.06
CA ALA A 238 2.23 -16.67 -22.12
C ALA A 238 2.57 -15.46 -23.04
N GLY A 239 3.86 -15.28 -23.30
CA GLY A 239 4.35 -14.16 -24.13
C GLY A 239 4.41 -12.81 -23.44
N MET A 240 4.04 -12.72 -22.14
CA MET A 240 4.26 -11.55 -21.31
C MET A 240 5.60 -11.69 -20.57
N ASP A 241 6.33 -10.59 -20.42
CA ASP A 241 7.56 -10.55 -19.63
C ASP A 241 7.28 -9.91 -18.27
N VAL A 242 6.82 -8.66 -18.26
CA VAL A 242 6.55 -7.87 -17.06
C VAL A 242 5.05 -7.64 -16.93
N LEU A 243 4.51 -7.88 -15.73
CA LEU A 243 3.12 -7.63 -15.36
C LEU A 243 2.94 -6.34 -14.55
N GLY A 244 4.03 -5.85 -13.97
CA GLY A 244 4.14 -4.59 -13.26
C GLY A 244 5.59 -4.14 -13.30
N ARG A 245 5.85 -2.97 -13.91
CA ARG A 245 7.22 -2.46 -14.12
C ARG A 245 7.78 -1.64 -12.96
N GLY A 246 6.98 -1.45 -11.89
CA GLY A 246 7.37 -0.59 -10.77
C GLY A 246 6.95 0.86 -10.95
N GLY A 247 7.84 1.79 -10.61
CA GLY A 247 7.59 3.22 -10.58
C GLY A 247 7.55 3.79 -9.16
N SER A 248 8.12 3.05 -8.20
CA SER A 248 8.23 3.51 -6.82
C SER A 248 8.95 4.84 -6.72
N ALA A 249 8.43 5.73 -5.87
CA ALA A 249 8.98 7.06 -5.70
C ALA A 249 8.78 7.60 -4.28
N ILE A 250 9.62 8.56 -3.89
CA ILE A 250 9.46 9.36 -2.68
C ILE A 250 9.46 10.83 -3.11
N LEU A 251 8.42 11.59 -2.72
CA LEU A 251 8.25 12.99 -3.11
C LEU A 251 8.21 13.89 -1.87
N ALA A 252 8.69 15.10 -2.07
CA ALA A 252 8.58 16.18 -1.10
C ALA A 252 7.24 16.93 -1.22
N PRO A 253 6.85 17.74 -0.21
CA PRO A 253 5.58 18.47 -0.18
C PRO A 253 5.36 19.47 -1.33
N ASP A 254 6.42 19.89 -2.02
CA ASP A 254 6.37 20.72 -3.22
C ASP A 254 6.15 19.94 -4.51
N GLY A 255 6.13 18.59 -4.43
CA GLY A 255 5.99 17.68 -5.56
C GLY A 255 7.32 17.32 -6.23
N SER A 256 8.46 17.76 -5.73
CA SER A 256 9.77 17.34 -6.24
C SER A 256 10.10 15.92 -5.78
N TYR A 257 10.77 15.15 -6.64
CA TYR A 257 11.23 13.81 -6.30
C TYR A 257 12.44 13.88 -5.36
N LEU A 258 12.36 13.16 -4.24
CA LEU A 258 13.50 12.90 -3.35
C LEU A 258 14.23 11.63 -3.77
N ALA A 259 13.48 10.64 -4.27
CA ALA A 259 14.05 9.41 -4.84
C ALA A 259 13.09 8.81 -5.86
N GLY A 260 13.62 8.12 -6.86
CA GLY A 260 12.85 7.50 -7.96
C GLY A 260 12.46 8.49 -9.07
N PRO A 261 11.52 8.10 -9.97
CA PRO A 261 10.87 6.78 -10.01
C PRO A 261 11.82 5.65 -10.39
N LEU A 262 11.65 4.47 -9.78
CA LEU A 262 12.39 3.25 -10.08
C LEU A 262 11.54 2.35 -10.97
N TYR A 263 12.04 1.99 -12.15
CA TYR A 263 11.37 1.11 -13.09
C TYR A 263 12.21 -0.12 -13.43
N ASP A 264 11.53 -1.20 -13.78
CA ASP A 264 12.07 -2.43 -14.39
C ASP A 264 13.14 -3.14 -13.54
N ALA A 265 13.16 -2.89 -12.23
CA ALA A 265 14.14 -3.46 -11.30
C ALA A 265 13.57 -3.58 -9.88
N GLU A 266 14.12 -4.50 -9.09
CA GLU A 266 13.97 -4.49 -7.64
C GLU A 266 14.92 -3.47 -7.01
N GLY A 267 14.54 -2.88 -5.89
CA GLY A 267 15.38 -1.98 -5.12
C GLY A 267 14.66 -1.36 -3.93
N ILE A 268 15.41 -0.72 -3.07
CA ILE A 268 14.89 0.08 -1.96
C ILE A 268 15.30 1.53 -2.19
N LEU A 269 14.32 2.40 -2.33
CA LEU A 269 14.56 3.84 -2.38
C LEU A 269 14.59 4.41 -0.96
N TYR A 270 15.52 5.30 -0.70
CA TYR A 270 15.67 5.97 0.59
C TYR A 270 15.56 7.49 0.45
N ALA A 271 14.97 8.13 1.43
CA ALA A 271 15.00 9.59 1.56
C ALA A 271 14.97 10.00 3.03
N ASP A 272 15.60 11.12 3.32
CA ASP A 272 15.49 11.81 4.62
C ASP A 272 14.42 12.89 4.50
N LEU A 273 13.33 12.74 5.25
CA LEU A 273 12.18 13.64 5.24
C LEU A 273 12.43 14.78 6.23
N ASP A 274 12.78 15.96 5.76
CA ASP A 274 13.04 17.13 6.60
C ASP A 274 11.72 17.86 6.95
N PRO A 275 11.30 17.90 8.22
CA PRO A 275 10.04 18.50 8.64
C PRO A 275 9.92 20.00 8.29
N ARG A 276 11.02 20.71 8.15
CA ARG A 276 11.01 22.15 7.77
C ARG A 276 10.31 22.36 6.43
N ARG A 277 10.41 21.41 5.50
CA ARG A 277 9.72 21.48 4.21
C ARG A 277 8.19 21.42 4.32
N LEU A 278 7.65 20.80 5.38
CA LEU A 278 6.20 20.81 5.65
C LEU A 278 5.75 22.23 6.00
N ASP A 279 6.46 22.90 6.89
CA ASP A 279 6.12 24.25 7.35
C ASP A 279 6.25 25.26 6.22
N GLU A 280 7.34 25.16 5.42
CA GLU A 280 7.59 26.03 4.27
C GLU A 280 6.46 25.94 3.22
N GLU A 281 6.01 24.71 2.90
CA GLU A 281 5.00 24.51 1.87
C GLU A 281 3.57 24.77 2.37
N ARG A 282 3.28 24.49 3.64
CA ARG A 282 1.99 24.81 4.28
C ARG A 282 1.75 26.33 4.41
N GLN A 283 2.80 27.12 4.46
CA GLN A 283 2.66 28.59 4.43
C GLN A 283 1.94 29.08 3.16
N ARG A 284 2.16 28.42 2.02
CA ARG A 284 1.54 28.77 0.74
C ARG A 284 0.13 28.22 0.59
N PHE A 285 -0.09 27.02 1.09
CA PHE A 285 -1.34 26.30 0.95
C PHE A 285 -1.47 25.24 2.06
N ASP A 286 -2.48 25.39 2.91
CA ASP A 286 -2.83 24.40 3.92
C ASP A 286 -4.27 23.95 3.67
N PRO A 287 -4.50 22.76 3.08
CA PRO A 287 -5.83 22.32 2.65
C PRO A 287 -6.79 22.10 3.82
N ALA A 288 -6.28 21.78 5.00
CA ALA A 288 -7.08 21.58 6.21
C ALA A 288 -7.02 22.78 7.18
N GLY A 289 -6.18 23.76 6.87
CA GLY A 289 -6.01 24.99 7.63
C GLY A 289 -6.64 26.21 6.95
N HIS A 290 -5.80 27.19 6.52
CA HIS A 290 -6.29 28.48 5.99
C HIS A 290 -7.00 28.40 4.62
N TYR A 291 -6.95 27.26 3.92
CA TYR A 291 -7.76 26.99 2.72
C TYR A 291 -9.02 26.17 3.01
N HIS A 292 -9.23 25.73 4.24
CA HIS A 292 -10.43 25.01 4.63
C HIS A 292 -11.56 25.99 4.99
N ARG A 293 -12.77 25.66 4.59
CA ARG A 293 -14.00 26.40 4.89
C ARG A 293 -15.02 25.47 5.56
N PRO A 294 -14.79 25.07 6.84
CA PRO A 294 -15.68 24.15 7.56
C PRO A 294 -17.07 24.74 7.80
N ASP A 295 -17.22 26.07 7.67
CA ASP A 295 -18.51 26.77 7.68
C ASP A 295 -19.33 26.58 6.40
N VAL A 296 -18.71 26.06 5.31
CA VAL A 296 -19.34 25.82 4.00
C VAL A 296 -19.30 24.36 3.59
N LEU A 297 -18.22 23.65 3.90
CA LEU A 297 -17.96 22.26 3.49
C LEU A 297 -17.63 21.44 4.73
N GLU A 298 -18.40 20.38 4.97
CA GLU A 298 -18.16 19.43 6.03
C GLU A 298 -17.94 18.03 5.45
N LEU A 299 -16.84 17.38 5.84
CA LEU A 299 -16.59 15.98 5.54
C LEU A 299 -16.97 15.11 6.75
N LYS A 300 -17.81 14.11 6.51
CA LYS A 300 -18.13 13.10 7.51
C LYS A 300 -17.68 11.72 7.03
N VAL A 301 -16.70 11.16 7.70
CA VAL A 301 -16.31 9.76 7.52
C VAL A 301 -17.18 8.90 8.43
N THR A 302 -17.89 7.92 7.85
CA THR A 302 -18.69 6.96 8.60
C THR A 302 -18.00 5.59 8.56
N PRO A 303 -17.32 5.15 9.64
CA PRO A 303 -16.82 3.80 9.73
C PRO A 303 -18.03 2.84 9.66
N ARG A 304 -17.94 1.80 8.83
CA ARG A 304 -18.96 0.75 8.84
C ARG A 304 -18.97 0.16 10.26
N LYS A 305 -20.09 0.22 10.94
CA LYS A 305 -20.24 -0.53 12.20
C LYS A 305 -20.01 -1.99 11.85
N GLY A 306 -18.97 -2.57 12.43
CA GLY A 306 -18.57 -3.94 12.14
C GLY A 306 -19.78 -4.86 12.23
N VAL A 307 -19.97 -5.68 11.25
CA VAL A 307 -20.71 -6.91 11.39
C VAL A 307 -19.92 -7.69 12.45
N ARG A 308 -20.50 -7.75 13.67
CA ARG A 308 -19.97 -8.53 14.79
C ARG A 308 -20.04 -9.99 14.46
#